data_2be4785c7899a927406c26b07fa80200
#
_entry.id   2be4785c7899a927406c26b07fa80200
#
_cell.length_a   1.000
_cell.length_b   1.000
_cell.length_c   1.000
_cell.angle_alpha   90.00
_cell.angle_beta   90.00
_cell.angle_gamma   90.00
#
_symmetry.space_group_name_H-M   'P 1'
#
loop_
_entity.id
_entity.type
_entity.pdbx_description
1 polymer ?
#
loop_
_entity_poly.entity_id
_entity_poly.type
_entity_poly.pdbx_seq_one_letter_code
_entity_poly.pdbx_strand_id
1 'polypeptide(L)'
;EVDLRHMELFMLIAILVIVMTSFWSSVVLGKKMAGNIEEPMIALADRLQTFAQGDLNSAFPDRNTEDEIFYMIQVAKGMAADLNLIITDAGELLGQMAEGNYAIGTKIEEKYVGQFVTLKDAMRKMNRQMNSTLQQVEEAANQVSAGSENLAQSAQALAEGATEQAGSVEELTAT
;
A
#
# COMPACT_ATOMS: atom_id res chain seq x y z
N GLU A 1 -74.41 -1.92 42.26
CA GLU A 1 -73.59 -3.15 41.93
C GLU A 1 -73.31 -3.28 40.43
N VAL A 2 -74.21 -2.88 39.55
CA VAL A 2 -74.04 -2.92 38.10
C VAL A 2 -73.00 -1.93 37.64
N ASP A 3 -72.93 -0.71 38.17
CA ASP A 3 -71.95 0.32 37.81
C ASP A 3 -70.52 0.01 38.24
N LEU A 4 -70.31 -0.64 39.36
CA LEU A 4 -69.00 -1.07 39.83
C LEU A 4 -68.40 -2.12 38.93
N ARG A 5 -69.16 -3.11 38.41
CA ARG A 5 -68.75 -4.12 37.50
C ARG A 5 -68.36 -3.57 36.12
N HIS A 6 -69.07 -2.59 35.64
CA HIS A 6 -68.76 -1.89 34.40
C HIS A 6 -67.47 -1.08 34.52
N MET A 7 -67.22 -0.47 35.66
CA MET A 7 -66.01 0.28 35.95
C MET A 7 -64.77 -0.63 36.07
N GLU A 8 -64.89 -1.79 36.70
CA GLU A 8 -63.84 -2.82 36.77
C GLU A 8 -63.50 -3.37 35.38
N LEU A 9 -64.52 -3.69 34.59
CA LEU A 9 -64.33 -4.19 33.22
C LEU A 9 -63.65 -3.13 32.33
N PHE A 10 -64.05 -1.88 32.46
CA PHE A 10 -63.45 -0.78 31.73
C PHE A 10 -61.96 -0.55 32.10
N MET A 11 -61.59 -0.67 33.38
CA MET A 11 -60.20 -0.62 33.82
C MET A 11 -59.39 -1.79 33.29
N LEU A 12 -59.92 -3.01 33.29
CA LEU A 12 -59.23 -4.18 32.74
C LEU A 12 -58.98 -4.04 31.24
N ILE A 13 -59.95 -3.56 30.47
CA ILE A 13 -59.80 -3.29 29.03
C ILE A 13 -58.78 -2.19 28.80
N ALA A 14 -58.80 -1.11 29.58
CA ALA A 14 -57.81 -0.03 29.45
C ALA A 14 -56.36 -0.51 29.73
N ILE A 15 -56.19 -1.32 30.77
CA ILE A 15 -54.87 -1.94 31.08
C ILE A 15 -54.41 -2.86 29.91
N LEU A 16 -55.31 -3.69 29.38
CA LEU A 16 -54.99 -4.60 28.27
C LEU A 16 -54.59 -3.82 27.03
N VAL A 17 -55.28 -2.72 26.71
CA VAL A 17 -54.92 -1.84 25.56
C VAL A 17 -53.55 -1.19 25.76
N ILE A 18 -53.25 -0.71 26.96
CA ILE A 18 -51.96 -0.11 27.30
C ILE A 18 -50.82 -1.13 27.14
N VAL A 19 -51.02 -2.36 27.64
CA VAL A 19 -50.03 -3.43 27.52
C VAL A 19 -49.81 -3.82 26.05
N MET A 20 -50.88 -3.97 25.27
CA MET A 20 -50.78 -4.31 23.85
C MET A 20 -50.11 -3.22 23.01
N THR A 21 -50.42 -1.95 23.25
CA THR A 21 -49.78 -0.84 22.55
C THR A 21 -48.30 -0.67 22.94
N SER A 22 -47.97 -0.86 24.22
CA SER A 22 -46.58 -0.88 24.69
C SER A 22 -45.77 -2.03 24.06
N PHE A 23 -46.34 -3.23 24.01
CA PHE A 23 -45.70 -4.39 23.34
C PHE A 23 -45.47 -4.14 21.85
N TRP A 24 -46.51 -3.66 21.17
CA TRP A 24 -46.42 -3.33 19.74
C TRP A 24 -45.36 -2.25 19.47
N SER A 25 -45.36 -1.18 20.26
CA SER A 25 -44.35 -0.12 20.16
C SER A 25 -42.94 -0.65 20.38
N SER A 26 -42.73 -1.53 21.36
CA SER A 26 -41.44 -2.15 21.64
C SER A 26 -40.94 -3.02 20.48
N VAL A 27 -41.80 -3.83 19.85
CA VAL A 27 -41.47 -4.66 18.71
C VAL A 27 -41.12 -3.81 17.48
N VAL A 28 -41.89 -2.76 17.20
CA VAL A 28 -41.62 -1.83 16.08
C VAL A 28 -40.30 -1.09 16.30
N LEU A 29 -40.05 -0.60 17.51
CA LEU A 29 -38.80 0.09 17.84
C LEU A 29 -37.58 -0.86 17.71
N GLY A 30 -37.71 -2.09 18.23
CA GLY A 30 -36.67 -3.11 18.12
C GLY A 30 -36.32 -3.44 16.69
N LYS A 31 -37.32 -3.67 15.83
CA LYS A 31 -37.10 -3.89 14.40
C LYS A 31 -36.45 -2.70 13.69
N LYS A 32 -36.85 -1.48 14.06
CA LYS A 32 -36.27 -0.26 13.49
C LYS A 32 -34.82 -0.06 13.92
N MET A 33 -34.48 -0.39 15.16
CA MET A 33 -33.10 -0.35 15.64
C MET A 33 -32.23 -1.42 14.96
N ALA A 34 -32.73 -2.65 14.84
CA ALA A 34 -32.00 -3.72 14.16
C ALA A 34 -31.67 -3.34 12.69
N GLY A 35 -32.66 -2.95 11.90
CA GLY A 35 -32.44 -2.61 10.49
C GLY A 35 -31.64 -1.32 10.25
N ASN A 36 -31.76 -0.34 11.15
CA ASN A 36 -31.12 0.96 10.95
C ASN A 36 -29.76 1.11 11.63
N ILE A 37 -29.44 0.30 12.62
CA ILE A 37 -28.20 0.41 13.38
C ILE A 37 -27.40 -0.89 13.34
N GLU A 38 -28.00 -2.01 13.76
CA GLU A 38 -27.29 -3.27 13.94
C GLU A 38 -26.79 -3.85 12.61
N GLU A 39 -27.65 -4.00 11.60
CA GLU A 39 -27.28 -4.56 10.30
C GLU A 39 -26.18 -3.76 9.59
N PRO A 40 -26.24 -2.42 9.47
CA PRO A 40 -25.20 -1.66 8.85
C PRO A 40 -23.87 -1.67 9.62
N MET A 41 -23.94 -1.74 10.95
CA MET A 41 -22.76 -1.83 11.81
C MET A 41 -22.05 -3.18 11.63
N ILE A 42 -22.81 -4.29 11.56
CA ILE A 42 -22.26 -5.62 11.28
C ILE A 42 -21.63 -5.64 9.89
N ALA A 43 -22.33 -5.13 8.88
CA ALA A 43 -21.79 -5.07 7.51
C ALA A 43 -20.50 -4.24 7.42
N LEU A 44 -20.42 -3.13 8.14
CA LEU A 44 -19.19 -2.33 8.22
C LEU A 44 -18.08 -3.10 8.96
N ALA A 45 -18.40 -3.76 10.06
CA ALA A 45 -17.43 -4.55 10.83
C ALA A 45 -16.85 -5.70 9.97
N ASP A 46 -17.69 -6.45 9.27
CA ASP A 46 -17.28 -7.53 8.36
C ASP A 46 -16.39 -6.99 7.24
N ARG A 47 -16.74 -5.83 6.66
CA ARG A 47 -15.92 -5.19 5.63
C ARG A 47 -14.57 -4.71 6.18
N LEU A 48 -14.53 -4.16 7.38
CA LEU A 48 -13.28 -3.77 8.04
C LEU A 48 -12.42 -5.00 8.39
N GLN A 49 -13.02 -6.13 8.69
CA GLN A 49 -12.29 -7.38 8.90
C GLN A 49 -11.59 -7.85 7.63
N THR A 50 -12.27 -7.86 6.48
CA THR A 50 -11.65 -8.20 5.19
C THR A 50 -10.59 -7.18 4.79
N PHE A 51 -10.83 -5.89 5.05
CA PHE A 51 -9.83 -4.83 4.88
C PHE A 51 -8.56 -5.10 5.71
N ALA A 52 -8.70 -5.49 6.97
CA ALA A 52 -7.57 -5.84 7.84
C ALA A 52 -6.80 -7.09 7.34
N GLN A 53 -7.42 -7.93 6.52
CA GLN A 53 -6.79 -9.08 5.85
C GLN A 53 -6.11 -8.70 4.52
N GLY A 54 -6.11 -7.41 4.16
CA GLY A 54 -5.46 -6.89 2.95
C GLY A 54 -6.37 -6.68 1.75
N ASP A 55 -7.67 -6.90 1.87
CA ASP A 55 -8.62 -6.57 0.81
C ASP A 55 -8.92 -5.06 0.80
N LEU A 56 -8.19 -4.33 -0.03
CA LEU A 56 -8.34 -2.88 -0.18
C LEU A 56 -9.37 -2.49 -1.25
N ASN A 57 -9.81 -3.44 -2.10
CA ASN A 57 -10.57 -3.17 -3.30
C ASN A 57 -12.08 -3.43 -3.19
N SER A 58 -12.50 -4.34 -2.32
CA SER A 58 -13.92 -4.66 -2.16
C SER A 58 -14.73 -3.45 -1.71
N ALA A 59 -15.95 -3.34 -2.22
CA ALA A 59 -16.83 -2.24 -1.93
C ALA A 59 -17.24 -2.20 -0.44
N PHE A 60 -17.31 -1.01 0.13
CA PHE A 60 -17.91 -0.77 1.44
C PHE A 60 -19.44 -0.79 1.34
N PRO A 61 -20.14 -1.12 2.45
CA PRO A 61 -21.60 -1.06 2.49
C PRO A 61 -22.10 0.32 2.03
N ASP A 62 -23.19 0.35 1.31
CA ASP A 62 -23.85 1.59 0.93
C ASP A 62 -24.93 1.96 1.97
N ARG A 63 -25.15 3.25 2.18
CA ARG A 63 -26.14 3.77 3.13
C ARG A 63 -26.81 5.03 2.61
N ASN A 64 -28.14 5.03 2.65
CA ASN A 64 -28.95 6.12 2.11
C ASN A 64 -29.27 7.23 3.13
N THR A 65 -28.87 7.09 4.39
CA THR A 65 -29.10 8.08 5.47
C THR A 65 -27.77 8.70 5.88
N GLU A 66 -27.71 10.04 5.94
CA GLU A 66 -26.56 10.81 6.39
C GLU A 66 -26.53 10.89 7.94
N ASP A 67 -26.20 9.77 8.57
CA ASP A 67 -26.03 9.63 10.01
C ASP A 67 -24.58 9.29 10.39
N GLU A 68 -24.31 9.04 11.66
CA GLU A 68 -22.96 8.72 12.16
C GLU A 68 -22.37 7.48 11.50
N ILE A 69 -23.20 6.49 11.17
CA ILE A 69 -22.76 5.26 10.50
C ILE A 69 -22.36 5.55 9.05
N PHE A 70 -23.11 6.42 8.36
CA PHE A 70 -22.73 6.90 7.04
C PHE A 70 -21.35 7.55 7.05
N TYR A 71 -21.10 8.47 8.00
CA TYR A 71 -19.79 9.12 8.11
C TYR A 71 -18.66 8.11 8.42
N MET A 72 -18.91 7.13 9.27
CA MET A 72 -17.94 6.05 9.54
C MET A 72 -17.62 5.26 8.27
N ILE A 73 -18.63 4.91 7.48
CA ILE A 73 -18.44 4.22 6.18
C ILE A 73 -17.63 5.08 5.21
N GLN A 74 -17.92 6.38 5.10
CA GLN A 74 -17.18 7.30 4.21
C GLN A 74 -15.71 7.44 4.64
N VAL A 75 -15.44 7.57 5.93
CA VAL A 75 -14.07 7.63 6.46
C VAL A 75 -13.31 6.33 6.17
N ALA A 76 -13.93 5.17 6.43
CA ALA A 76 -13.34 3.88 6.16
C ALA A 76 -13.06 3.65 4.66
N LYS A 77 -13.99 4.09 3.80
CA LYS A 77 -13.83 4.06 2.34
C LYS A 77 -12.68 4.94 1.86
N GLY A 78 -12.57 6.14 2.39
CA GLY A 78 -11.45 7.06 2.10
C GLY A 78 -10.11 6.48 2.54
N MET A 79 -10.05 5.92 3.75
CA MET A 79 -8.85 5.25 4.26
C MET A 79 -8.41 4.08 3.37
N ALA A 80 -9.36 3.22 2.94
CA ALA A 80 -9.05 2.10 2.06
C ALA A 80 -8.54 2.57 0.69
N ALA A 81 -9.16 3.61 0.13
CA ALA A 81 -8.73 4.19 -1.15
C ALA A 81 -7.32 4.79 -1.07
N ASP A 82 -7.01 5.55 -0.03
CA ASP A 82 -5.68 6.15 0.15
C ASP A 82 -4.61 5.09 0.39
N LEU A 83 -4.89 4.06 1.20
CA LEU A 83 -3.98 2.93 1.40
C LEU A 83 -3.74 2.15 0.10
N ASN A 84 -4.79 1.91 -0.69
CA ASN A 84 -4.65 1.22 -1.96
C ASN A 84 -3.75 2.00 -2.94
N LEU A 85 -3.90 3.32 -3.01
CA LEU A 85 -3.03 4.17 -3.82
C LEU A 85 -1.57 4.09 -3.37
N ILE A 86 -1.29 4.19 -2.07
CA ILE A 86 0.07 4.12 -1.52
C ILE A 86 0.71 2.75 -1.77
N ILE A 87 -0.02 1.66 -1.54
CA ILE A 87 0.49 0.30 -1.74
C ILE A 87 0.76 0.03 -3.21
N THR A 88 -0.13 0.49 -4.11
CA THR A 88 0.04 0.33 -5.55
C THR A 88 1.25 1.11 -6.04
N ASP A 89 1.39 2.38 -5.67
CA ASP A 89 2.53 3.23 -6.05
C ASP A 89 3.85 2.66 -5.51
N ALA A 90 3.89 2.24 -4.26
CA ALA A 90 5.08 1.60 -3.68
C ALA A 90 5.43 0.29 -4.40
N GLY A 91 4.44 -0.52 -4.76
CA GLY A 91 4.61 -1.75 -5.52
C GLY A 91 5.16 -1.50 -6.93
N GLU A 92 4.63 -0.50 -7.63
CA GLU A 92 5.13 -0.08 -8.95
C GLU A 92 6.58 0.42 -8.88
N LEU A 93 6.91 1.26 -7.89
CA LEU A 93 8.26 1.76 -7.68
C LEU A 93 9.25 0.63 -7.40
N LEU A 94 8.92 -0.28 -6.49
CA LEU A 94 9.76 -1.42 -6.16
C LEU A 94 9.89 -2.39 -7.34
N GLY A 95 8.83 -2.59 -8.12
CA GLY A 95 8.86 -3.39 -9.34
C GLY A 95 9.83 -2.83 -10.38
N GLN A 96 9.76 -1.54 -10.67
CA GLN A 96 10.68 -0.88 -11.60
C GLN A 96 12.13 -0.91 -11.09
N MET A 97 12.34 -0.73 -9.78
CA MET A 97 13.67 -0.87 -9.19
C MET A 97 14.24 -2.29 -9.34
N ALA A 98 13.39 -3.32 -9.22
CA ALA A 98 13.79 -4.71 -9.45
C ALA A 98 14.18 -4.97 -10.92
N GLU A 99 13.62 -4.22 -11.87
CA GLU A 99 13.99 -4.23 -13.28
C GLU A 99 15.24 -3.37 -13.60
N GLY A 100 15.83 -2.74 -12.58
CA GLY A 100 17.04 -1.90 -12.74
C GLY A 100 16.76 -0.44 -13.08
N ASN A 101 15.50 -0.01 -13.08
CA ASN A 101 15.15 1.39 -13.30
C ASN A 101 15.12 2.16 -11.97
N TYR A 102 16.19 2.90 -11.71
CA TYR A 102 16.35 3.72 -10.49
C TYR A 102 16.12 5.22 -10.77
N ALA A 103 15.76 5.63 -11.98
CA ALA A 103 15.47 7.01 -12.34
C ALA A 103 13.97 7.34 -12.16
N ILE A 104 13.38 6.87 -11.06
CA ILE A 104 11.95 6.94 -10.79
C ILE A 104 11.64 7.55 -9.43
N GLY A 105 10.41 8.01 -9.26
CA GLY A 105 9.87 8.52 -7.99
C GLY A 105 8.36 8.36 -7.92
N THR A 106 7.79 8.54 -6.74
CA THR A 106 6.33 8.51 -6.55
C THR A 106 5.62 9.59 -7.37
N LYS A 107 4.45 9.26 -7.89
CA LYS A 107 3.55 10.17 -8.62
C LYS A 107 2.48 10.78 -7.69
N ILE A 108 2.37 10.28 -6.47
CA ILE A 108 1.33 10.63 -5.49
C ILE A 108 1.95 11.14 -4.18
N GLU A 109 2.94 12.02 -4.28
CA GLU A 109 3.72 12.50 -3.13
C GLU A 109 2.85 13.05 -2.00
N GLU A 110 1.74 13.72 -2.33
CA GLU A 110 0.78 14.31 -1.42
C GLU A 110 -0.01 13.29 -0.60
N LYS A 111 -0.07 12.03 -1.04
CA LYS A 111 -0.73 10.94 -0.32
C LYS A 111 0.14 10.32 0.78
N TYR A 112 1.45 10.48 0.69
CA TYR A 112 2.38 10.00 1.71
C TYR A 112 2.42 10.96 2.90
N VAL A 113 1.41 10.87 3.78
CA VAL A 113 1.29 11.70 4.98
C VAL A 113 1.56 10.92 6.26
N GLY A 114 1.84 11.59 7.36
CA GLY A 114 2.08 10.96 8.66
C GLY A 114 3.19 9.92 8.61
N GLN A 115 2.94 8.70 9.05
CA GLN A 115 3.91 7.60 9.06
C GLN A 115 4.32 7.12 7.66
N PHE A 116 3.50 7.36 6.64
CA PHE A 116 3.82 6.98 5.26
C PHE A 116 4.96 7.82 4.66
N VAL A 117 5.23 9.02 5.20
CA VAL A 117 6.41 9.82 4.82
C VAL A 117 7.69 9.03 5.04
N THR A 118 7.79 8.29 6.13
CA THR A 118 8.97 7.46 6.43
C THR A 118 9.19 6.37 5.39
N LEU A 119 8.10 5.73 4.92
CA LEU A 119 8.17 4.73 3.85
C LEU A 119 8.66 5.36 2.54
N LYS A 120 8.06 6.49 2.13
CA LYS A 120 8.47 7.25 0.94
C LYS A 120 9.96 7.62 0.99
N ASP A 121 10.40 8.16 2.11
CA ASP A 121 11.79 8.62 2.27
C ASP A 121 12.78 7.44 2.27
N ALA A 122 12.40 6.30 2.83
CA ALA A 122 13.20 5.07 2.78
C ALA A 122 13.35 4.55 1.35
N MET A 123 12.26 4.48 0.58
CA MET A 123 12.30 4.10 -0.84
C MET A 123 13.15 5.06 -1.67
N ARG A 124 12.99 6.36 -1.45
CA ARG A 124 13.77 7.41 -2.13
C ARG A 124 15.27 7.33 -1.79
N LYS A 125 15.60 7.04 -0.53
CA LYS A 125 17.00 6.84 -0.11
C LYS A 125 17.60 5.60 -0.77
N MET A 126 16.88 4.48 -0.75
CA MET A 126 17.32 3.23 -1.39
C MET A 126 17.56 3.44 -2.89
N ASN A 127 16.63 4.10 -3.58
CA ASN A 127 16.74 4.40 -5.00
C ASN A 127 17.99 5.24 -5.31
N ARG A 128 18.21 6.33 -4.58
CA ARG A 128 19.41 7.18 -4.75
C ARG A 128 20.70 6.41 -4.48
N GLN A 129 20.74 5.60 -3.44
CA GLN A 129 21.92 4.82 -3.08
C GLN A 129 22.25 3.80 -4.17
N MET A 130 21.24 3.10 -4.70
CA MET A 130 21.44 2.11 -5.75
C MET A 130 21.91 2.76 -7.05
N ASN A 131 21.30 3.89 -7.44
CA ASN A 131 21.74 4.65 -8.62
C ASN A 131 23.20 5.11 -8.48
N SER A 132 23.59 5.64 -7.32
CA SER A 132 24.98 6.03 -7.04
C SER A 132 25.95 4.85 -7.10
N THR A 133 25.54 3.69 -6.56
CA THR A 133 26.36 2.47 -6.61
C THR A 133 26.57 2.00 -8.05
N LEU A 134 25.52 2.01 -8.87
CA LEU A 134 25.64 1.62 -10.29
C LEU A 134 26.55 2.58 -11.06
N GLN A 135 26.49 3.87 -10.81
CA GLN A 135 27.41 4.84 -11.42
C GLN A 135 28.87 4.55 -11.05
N GLN A 136 29.14 4.23 -9.77
CA GLN A 136 30.49 3.86 -9.33
C GLN A 136 30.97 2.55 -9.99
N VAL A 137 30.09 1.56 -10.17
CA VAL A 137 30.41 0.30 -10.86
C VAL A 137 30.73 0.59 -12.34
N GLU A 138 29.95 1.44 -12.99
CA GLU A 138 30.21 1.84 -14.39
C GLU A 138 31.55 2.54 -14.53
N GLU A 139 31.87 3.48 -13.64
CA GLU A 139 33.17 4.17 -13.64
C GLU A 139 34.33 3.19 -13.41
N ALA A 140 34.20 2.28 -12.45
CA ALA A 140 35.21 1.23 -12.22
C ALA A 140 35.37 0.30 -13.41
N ALA A 141 34.29 -0.09 -14.09
CA ALA A 141 34.36 -0.91 -15.32
C ALA A 141 35.08 -0.16 -16.43
N ASN A 142 34.83 1.12 -16.61
CA ASN A 142 35.52 1.95 -17.60
C ASN A 142 37.01 2.08 -17.29
N GLN A 143 37.40 2.23 -16.03
CA GLN A 143 38.81 2.26 -15.60
C GLN A 143 39.49 0.91 -15.85
N VAL A 144 38.85 -0.22 -15.57
CA VAL A 144 39.36 -1.55 -15.88
C VAL A 144 39.54 -1.74 -17.38
N SER A 145 38.57 -1.29 -18.19
CA SER A 145 38.66 -1.37 -19.64
C SER A 145 39.85 -0.58 -20.19
N ALA A 146 40.02 0.67 -19.75
CA ALA A 146 41.15 1.52 -20.13
C ALA A 146 42.49 0.93 -19.65
N GLY A 147 42.55 0.39 -18.44
CA GLY A 147 43.74 -0.31 -17.94
C GLY A 147 44.11 -1.55 -18.75
N SER A 148 43.10 -2.30 -19.17
CA SER A 148 43.30 -3.49 -20.04
C SER A 148 43.85 -3.12 -21.42
N GLU A 149 43.35 -2.03 -22.01
CA GLU A 149 43.88 -1.49 -23.30
C GLU A 149 45.34 -1.08 -23.16
N ASN A 150 45.67 -0.32 -22.11
CA ASN A 150 47.07 0.07 -21.85
C ASN A 150 47.99 -1.12 -21.60
N LEU A 151 47.49 -2.17 -20.95
CA LEU A 151 48.24 -3.41 -20.74
C LEU A 151 48.48 -4.14 -22.03
N ALA A 152 47.48 -4.23 -22.91
CA ALA A 152 47.60 -4.83 -24.23
C ALA A 152 48.64 -4.09 -25.09
N GLN A 153 48.62 -2.75 -25.11
CA GLN A 153 49.61 -1.93 -25.82
C GLN A 153 51.03 -2.15 -25.24
N SER A 154 51.15 -2.20 -23.93
CA SER A 154 52.45 -2.44 -23.27
C SER A 154 53.00 -3.82 -23.57
N ALA A 155 52.13 -4.85 -23.59
CA ALA A 155 52.52 -6.21 -23.95
C ALA A 155 52.98 -6.32 -25.44
N GLN A 156 52.30 -5.60 -26.34
CA GLN A 156 52.69 -5.52 -27.75
C GLN A 156 54.06 -4.85 -27.93
N ALA A 157 54.26 -3.70 -27.25
CA ALA A 157 55.57 -3.01 -27.29
C ALA A 157 56.70 -3.86 -26.70
N LEU A 158 56.42 -4.64 -25.64
CA LEU A 158 57.39 -5.57 -25.06
C LEU A 158 57.72 -6.70 -26.02
N ALA A 159 56.74 -7.27 -26.71
CA ALA A 159 56.94 -8.32 -27.74
C ALA A 159 57.79 -7.82 -28.93
N GLU A 160 57.53 -6.59 -29.39
CA GLU A 160 58.32 -5.93 -30.44
C GLU A 160 59.76 -5.71 -29.99
N GLY A 161 59.95 -5.17 -28.77
CA GLY A 161 61.29 -4.94 -28.19
C GLY A 161 62.07 -6.26 -27.97
N ALA A 162 61.39 -7.33 -27.52
CA ALA A 162 62.00 -8.65 -27.40
C ALA A 162 62.46 -9.22 -28.75
N THR A 163 61.67 -9.00 -29.81
CA THR A 163 62.03 -9.42 -31.16
C THR A 163 63.26 -8.66 -31.70
N GLU A 164 63.32 -7.35 -31.47
CA GLU A 164 64.45 -6.50 -31.80
C GLU A 164 65.73 -6.89 -31.03
N GLN A 165 65.60 -7.19 -29.74
CA GLN A 165 66.69 -7.70 -28.91
C GLN A 165 67.21 -9.04 -29.41
N ALA A 166 66.32 -9.98 -29.78
CA ALA A 166 66.72 -11.28 -30.33
C ALA A 166 67.52 -11.12 -31.62
N GLY A 167 67.05 -10.24 -32.55
CA GLY A 167 67.79 -9.94 -33.79
C GLY A 167 69.20 -9.33 -33.54
N SER A 168 69.27 -8.41 -32.54
CA SER A 168 70.58 -7.81 -32.19
C SER A 168 71.54 -8.80 -31.57
N VAL A 169 71.05 -9.76 -30.78
CA VAL A 169 71.88 -10.87 -30.23
C VAL A 169 72.32 -11.80 -31.33
N GLU A 170 71.51 -12.14 -32.32
CA GLU A 170 71.89 -12.92 -33.44
C GLU A 170 72.99 -12.25 -34.29
N GLU A 171 72.90 -10.95 -34.53
CA GLU A 171 73.90 -10.18 -35.26
C GLU A 171 75.24 -10.11 -34.48
N LEU A 172 75.24 -10.01 -33.18
CA LEU A 172 76.38 -10.02 -32.28
C LEU A 172 77.05 -11.41 -32.22
N THR A 173 76.32 -12.47 -32.41
CA THR A 173 76.85 -13.86 -32.40
C THR A 173 77.41 -14.31 -33.78
N ALA A 174 77.08 -13.59 -34.87
CA ALA A 174 77.54 -13.85 -36.24
C ALA A 174 78.85 -13.12 -36.61
N THR A 175 79.33 -12.24 -35.70
CA THR A 175 80.63 -11.53 -35.83
C THR A 175 81.68 -12.20 -34.95
#